data_0ed1be4cfd3a148b8bbd5ce0b493a7fd
#
_entry.id   0ed1be4cfd3a148b8bbd5ce0b493a7fd
#
_cell.length_a   1.000
_cell.length_b   1.000
_cell.length_c   1.000
_cell.angle_alpha   90.00
_cell.angle_beta   90.00
_cell.angle_gamma   90.00
#
_symmetry.space_group_name_H-M   'P 1'
#
loop_
_entity.id
_entity.type
_entity.pdbx_description
1 polymer ?
#
loop_
_entity_poly.entity_id
_entity_poly.type
_entity_poly.pdbx_seq_one_letter_code
_entity_poly.pdbx_strand_id
1 'polypeptide(L)'
;DGTLGNATYLAIYMLFHIFLTFFFMVKRHYGKGEGRFFSDYINYIYGAIIALQAVMLYYTASRGPILGFMGGVLISSILIAVFERERKGIRKASFAALAAIVIIGGSFMAFRDSNFVRNSKVLARFSDITVSERTTRSRFMIWNMAYQGFKERPALGWGQENFNYVFNKYYNPKMYDQEQWFDRTHNVFFDWLVAGGALGILSYLSIFFAVIYSLWKRNGSNLSIAEESILTGLLVGYFFQNLFVFDNVTSYILFFVVIAYAHSRKVSQSDNIPVKKSVETNSPIFRWVVVPIIGALTLFSFYFF
;
A
#
# COMPACT_ATOMS: atom_id res chain seq x y z
N ASP A 1 -4.72 -5.80 17.15
CA ASP A 1 -4.25 -4.45 16.75
C ASP A 1 -2.73 -4.32 16.87
N GLY A 2 -2.12 -5.24 17.61
CA GLY A 2 -0.69 -5.18 17.92
C GLY A 2 -0.30 -3.87 18.61
N THR A 3 0.97 -3.53 18.54
CA THR A 3 1.50 -2.25 19.07
C THR A 3 1.17 -1.03 18.20
N LEU A 4 0.56 -1.24 17.00
CA LEU A 4 0.16 -0.15 16.10
C LEU A 4 -1.20 0.48 16.47
N GLY A 5 -1.87 -0.01 17.50
CA GLY A 5 -3.10 0.55 18.06
C GLY A 5 -4.35 0.43 17.18
N ASN A 6 -4.22 0.09 15.89
CA ASN A 6 -5.34 -0.04 14.96
C ASN A 6 -5.12 -1.21 13.99
N ALA A 7 -6.15 -2.05 13.82
CA ALA A 7 -6.12 -3.19 12.91
C ALA A 7 -5.82 -2.79 11.45
N THR A 8 -6.31 -1.64 11.00
CA THR A 8 -6.05 -1.14 9.65
C THR A 8 -4.60 -0.70 9.46
N TYR A 9 -3.96 -0.15 10.51
CA TYR A 9 -2.53 0.21 10.46
C TYR A 9 -1.66 -1.04 10.37
N LEU A 10 -1.98 -2.07 11.13
CA LEU A 10 -1.33 -3.37 11.01
C LEU A 10 -1.55 -3.97 9.61
N ALA A 11 -2.76 -3.86 9.07
CA ALA A 11 -3.08 -4.40 7.77
C ALA A 11 -2.27 -3.74 6.64
N ILE A 12 -2.14 -2.42 6.64
CA ILE A 12 -1.32 -1.72 5.64
C ILE A 12 0.17 -2.02 5.81
N TYR A 13 0.64 -2.14 7.06
CA TYR A 13 1.99 -2.58 7.35
C TYR A 13 2.26 -3.97 6.74
N MET A 14 1.36 -4.93 6.93
CA MET A 14 1.47 -6.27 6.34
C MET A 14 1.42 -6.24 4.82
N LEU A 15 0.56 -5.42 4.22
CA LEU A 15 0.50 -5.24 2.76
C LEU A 15 1.87 -4.85 2.19
N PHE A 16 2.49 -3.81 2.73
CA PHE A 16 3.83 -3.39 2.30
C PHE A 16 4.86 -4.51 2.46
N HIS A 17 4.88 -5.19 3.61
CA HIS A 17 5.87 -6.22 3.91
C HIS A 17 5.70 -7.45 3.02
N ILE A 18 4.49 -7.86 2.69
CA ILE A 18 4.24 -8.97 1.74
C ILE A 18 4.84 -8.62 0.38
N PHE A 19 4.54 -7.44 -0.17
CA PHE A 19 5.09 -7.03 -1.46
C PHE A 19 6.61 -6.87 -1.45
N LEU A 20 7.17 -6.31 -0.38
CA LEU A 20 8.63 -6.20 -0.22
C LEU A 20 9.30 -7.57 -0.09
N THR A 21 8.66 -8.51 0.60
CA THR A 21 9.17 -9.89 0.70
C THR A 21 9.14 -10.59 -0.67
N PHE A 22 8.07 -10.42 -1.45
CA PHE A 22 8.02 -10.88 -2.84
C PHE A 22 9.10 -10.23 -3.70
N PHE A 23 9.27 -8.93 -3.56
CA PHE A 23 10.29 -8.18 -4.26
C PHE A 23 11.70 -8.74 -3.99
N PHE A 24 12.07 -8.94 -2.72
CA PHE A 24 13.39 -9.48 -2.36
C PHE A 24 13.56 -10.93 -2.81
N MET A 25 12.53 -11.74 -2.74
CA MET A 25 12.56 -13.13 -3.24
C MET A 25 12.83 -13.16 -4.74
N VAL A 26 12.14 -12.33 -5.53
CA VAL A 26 12.33 -12.23 -6.98
C VAL A 26 13.70 -11.66 -7.31
N LYS A 27 14.11 -10.58 -6.65
CA LYS A 27 15.44 -9.97 -6.83
C LYS A 27 16.57 -10.95 -6.59
N ARG A 28 16.47 -11.76 -5.52
CA ARG A 28 17.44 -12.81 -5.23
C ARG A 28 17.48 -13.86 -6.35
N HIS A 29 16.32 -14.25 -6.87
CA HIS A 29 16.23 -15.24 -7.96
C HIS A 29 16.90 -14.72 -9.24
N TYR A 30 16.69 -13.44 -9.60
CA TYR A 30 17.37 -12.82 -10.74
C TYR A 30 18.90 -12.75 -10.55
N GLY A 31 19.38 -12.48 -9.34
CA GLY A 31 20.81 -12.37 -9.03
C GLY A 31 21.58 -13.69 -9.12
N LYS A 32 20.88 -14.84 -9.01
CA LYS A 32 21.50 -16.19 -9.05
C LYS A 32 21.48 -16.86 -10.43
N GLY A 33 20.95 -16.20 -11.46
CA GLY A 33 20.79 -16.79 -12.79
C GLY A 33 19.59 -17.75 -12.88
N GLU A 34 19.55 -18.61 -13.89
CA GLU A 34 18.43 -19.54 -14.15
C GLU A 34 18.39 -20.77 -13.21
N GLY A 35 18.90 -20.65 -11.99
CA GLY A 35 18.84 -21.70 -10.98
C GLY A 35 17.37 -22.12 -10.70
N ARG A 36 17.16 -23.38 -10.35
CA ARG A 36 15.84 -23.88 -10.00
C ARG A 36 15.31 -23.14 -8.78
N PHE A 37 14.23 -22.38 -8.94
CA PHE A 37 13.57 -21.62 -7.88
C PHE A 37 13.32 -22.47 -6.63
N PHE A 38 12.87 -23.71 -6.81
CA PHE A 38 12.55 -24.65 -5.74
C PHE A 38 13.77 -25.35 -5.13
N SER A 39 14.98 -25.22 -5.67
CA SER A 39 16.18 -25.80 -5.07
C SER A 39 16.89 -24.87 -4.08
N ASP A 40 16.49 -23.61 -4.02
CA ASP A 40 17.03 -22.65 -3.04
C ASP A 40 16.15 -22.65 -1.78
N TYR A 41 16.66 -23.23 -0.68
CA TYR A 41 15.95 -23.29 0.60
C TYR A 41 15.52 -21.92 1.14
N ILE A 42 16.21 -20.84 0.78
CA ILE A 42 15.87 -19.47 1.20
C ILE A 42 14.53 -19.05 0.62
N ASN A 43 14.14 -19.55 -0.55
CA ASN A 43 12.84 -19.25 -1.12
C ASN A 43 11.69 -19.83 -0.28
N TYR A 44 11.92 -20.97 0.39
CA TYR A 44 10.95 -21.51 1.36
C TYR A 44 10.83 -20.62 2.60
N ILE A 45 11.94 -20.00 3.05
CA ILE A 45 11.92 -19.01 4.14
C ILE A 45 11.09 -17.80 3.72
N TYR A 46 11.33 -17.23 2.53
CA TYR A 46 10.49 -16.15 2.00
C TYR A 46 9.02 -16.56 1.91
N GLY A 47 8.74 -17.77 1.43
CA GLY A 47 7.38 -18.30 1.36
C GLY A 47 6.71 -18.40 2.72
N ALA A 48 7.42 -18.89 3.73
CA ALA A 48 6.92 -18.97 5.11
C ALA A 48 6.64 -17.58 5.69
N ILE A 49 7.52 -16.60 5.46
CA ILE A 49 7.33 -15.22 5.89
C ILE A 49 6.08 -14.61 5.22
N ILE A 50 5.93 -14.78 3.90
CA ILE A 50 4.76 -14.30 3.15
C ILE A 50 3.48 -14.95 3.69
N ALA A 51 3.49 -16.26 3.94
CA ALA A 51 2.34 -16.98 4.48
C ALA A 51 1.94 -16.44 5.86
N LEU A 52 2.92 -16.24 6.75
CA LEU A 52 2.68 -15.65 8.07
C LEU A 52 2.09 -14.24 7.96
N GLN A 53 2.67 -13.38 7.13
CA GLN A 53 2.20 -12.02 6.89
C GLN A 53 0.78 -12.00 6.29
N ALA A 54 0.47 -12.92 5.36
CA ALA A 54 -0.86 -13.05 4.76
C ALA A 54 -1.91 -13.51 5.80
N VAL A 55 -1.56 -14.44 6.67
CA VAL A 55 -2.39 -14.86 7.80
C VAL A 55 -2.67 -13.68 8.74
N MET A 56 -1.63 -12.90 9.09
CA MET A 56 -1.80 -11.70 9.91
C MET A 56 -2.70 -10.67 9.21
N LEU A 57 -2.49 -10.41 7.91
CA LEU A 57 -3.34 -9.52 7.12
C LEU A 57 -4.81 -9.99 7.14
N TYR A 58 -5.05 -11.28 6.94
CA TYR A 58 -6.39 -11.87 7.00
C TYR A 58 -7.08 -11.62 8.35
N TYR A 59 -6.38 -11.88 9.47
CA TYR A 59 -6.94 -11.71 10.81
C TYR A 59 -7.14 -10.26 11.24
N THR A 60 -6.58 -9.28 10.52
CA THR A 60 -6.95 -7.87 10.75
C THR A 60 -8.40 -7.59 10.40
N ALA A 61 -9.03 -8.43 9.58
CA ALA A 61 -10.39 -8.27 9.05
C ALA A 61 -10.64 -6.90 8.39
N SER A 62 -9.59 -6.23 7.92
CA SER A 62 -9.66 -4.90 7.30
C SER A 62 -9.92 -5.02 5.80
N ARG A 63 -11.14 -4.67 5.35
CA ARG A 63 -11.58 -4.84 3.95
C ARG A 63 -10.68 -4.12 2.95
N GLY A 64 -10.35 -2.84 3.19
CA GLY A 64 -9.54 -2.02 2.29
C GLY A 64 -8.17 -2.62 1.98
N PRO A 65 -7.31 -2.89 2.98
CA PRO A 65 -6.00 -3.48 2.76
C PRO A 65 -6.03 -4.88 2.12
N ILE A 66 -7.00 -5.74 2.48
CA ILE A 66 -7.14 -7.07 1.88
C ILE A 66 -7.49 -6.95 0.39
N LEU A 67 -8.45 -6.11 0.03
CA LEU A 67 -8.81 -5.85 -1.38
C LEU A 67 -7.66 -5.14 -2.12
N GLY A 68 -6.98 -4.20 -1.45
CA GLY A 68 -5.79 -3.55 -1.98
C GLY A 68 -4.66 -4.53 -2.26
N PHE A 69 -4.42 -5.49 -1.37
CA PHE A 69 -3.46 -6.57 -1.58
C PHE A 69 -3.84 -7.42 -2.80
N MET A 70 -5.09 -7.86 -2.90
CA MET A 70 -5.58 -8.65 -4.04
C MET A 70 -5.46 -7.86 -5.36
N GLY A 71 -5.85 -6.59 -5.36
CA GLY A 71 -5.71 -5.68 -6.51
C GLY A 71 -4.26 -5.45 -6.92
N GLY A 72 -3.37 -5.26 -5.95
CA GLY A 72 -1.95 -5.11 -6.19
C GLY A 72 -1.31 -6.38 -6.76
N VAL A 73 -1.66 -7.58 -6.24
CA VAL A 73 -1.21 -8.87 -6.79
C VAL A 73 -1.76 -9.07 -8.21
N LEU A 74 -3.03 -8.71 -8.45
CA LEU A 74 -3.64 -8.77 -9.78
C LEU A 74 -2.85 -7.92 -10.78
N ILE A 75 -2.60 -6.65 -10.46
CA ILE A 75 -1.84 -5.73 -11.35
C ILE A 75 -0.41 -6.22 -11.56
N SER A 76 0.30 -6.62 -10.49
CA SER A 76 1.65 -7.18 -10.62
C SER A 76 1.66 -8.39 -11.56
N SER A 77 0.71 -9.30 -11.38
CA SER A 77 0.62 -10.53 -12.17
C SER A 77 0.28 -10.26 -13.63
N ILE A 78 -0.60 -9.30 -13.92
CA ILE A 78 -0.90 -8.87 -15.30
C ILE A 78 0.35 -8.27 -15.95
N LEU A 79 1.03 -7.37 -15.27
CA LEU A 79 2.24 -6.73 -15.81
C LEU A 79 3.34 -7.76 -16.09
N ILE A 80 3.58 -8.70 -15.16
CA ILE A 80 4.54 -9.78 -15.38
C ILE A 80 4.09 -10.69 -16.54
N ALA A 81 2.83 -11.08 -16.61
CA ALA A 81 2.33 -11.95 -17.68
C ALA A 81 2.49 -11.33 -19.07
N VAL A 82 2.33 -10.01 -19.17
CA VAL A 82 2.42 -9.25 -20.44
C VAL A 82 3.86 -8.94 -20.81
N PHE A 83 4.65 -8.43 -19.88
CA PHE A 83 5.95 -7.83 -20.19
C PHE A 83 7.14 -8.76 -19.91
N GLU A 84 7.04 -9.73 -18.98
CA GLU A 84 8.12 -10.67 -18.70
C GLU A 84 8.15 -11.78 -19.75
N ARG A 85 9.12 -11.70 -20.68
CA ARG A 85 9.26 -12.67 -21.78
C ARG A 85 10.43 -13.62 -21.59
N GLU A 86 11.44 -13.22 -20.83
CA GLU A 86 12.70 -13.96 -20.69
C GLU A 86 12.56 -15.08 -19.64
N ARG A 87 11.93 -14.79 -18.51
CA ARG A 87 11.84 -15.70 -17.36
C ARG A 87 10.52 -16.47 -17.36
N LYS A 88 10.48 -17.58 -18.13
CA LYS A 88 9.28 -18.42 -18.29
C LYS A 88 8.69 -18.91 -16.95
N GLY A 89 9.55 -19.18 -15.94
CA GLY A 89 9.11 -19.62 -14.60
C GLY A 89 8.32 -18.55 -13.86
N ILE A 90 8.81 -17.32 -13.84
CA ILE A 90 8.13 -16.17 -13.19
C ILE A 90 6.83 -15.84 -13.94
N ARG A 91 6.86 -15.88 -15.26
CA ARG A 91 5.65 -15.67 -16.08
C ARG A 91 4.59 -16.75 -15.83
N LYS A 92 4.96 -18.02 -15.72
CA LYS A 92 4.03 -19.09 -15.35
C LYS A 92 3.46 -18.88 -13.94
N ALA A 93 4.28 -18.46 -12.99
CA ALA A 93 3.83 -18.14 -11.63
C ALA A 93 2.81 -16.99 -11.64
N SER A 94 2.98 -15.97 -12.49
CA SER A 94 2.00 -14.88 -12.61
C SER A 94 0.66 -15.35 -13.16
N PHE A 95 0.63 -16.24 -14.16
CA PHE A 95 -0.62 -16.86 -14.63
C PHE A 95 -1.28 -17.70 -13.55
N ALA A 96 -0.50 -18.46 -12.76
CA ALA A 96 -1.03 -19.21 -11.62
C ALA A 96 -1.63 -18.29 -10.56
N ALA A 97 -0.99 -17.14 -10.28
CA ALA A 97 -1.53 -16.14 -9.36
C ALA A 97 -2.84 -15.50 -9.88
N LEU A 98 -2.91 -15.19 -11.19
CA LEU A 98 -4.16 -14.73 -11.81
C LEU A 98 -5.28 -15.75 -11.70
N ALA A 99 -4.99 -17.02 -12.02
CA ALA A 99 -5.95 -18.12 -11.86
C ALA A 99 -6.40 -18.26 -10.41
N ALA A 100 -5.47 -18.20 -9.45
CA ALA A 100 -5.79 -18.26 -8.02
C ALA A 100 -6.73 -17.13 -7.58
N ILE A 101 -6.49 -15.88 -8.03
CA ILE A 101 -7.37 -14.75 -7.73
C ILE A 101 -8.78 -14.99 -8.27
N VAL A 102 -8.90 -15.48 -9.51
CA VAL A 102 -10.20 -15.78 -10.13
C VAL A 102 -10.91 -16.93 -9.37
N ILE A 103 -10.18 -17.99 -9.01
CA ILE A 103 -10.73 -19.11 -8.25
C ILE A 103 -11.18 -18.66 -6.85
N ILE A 104 -10.35 -17.92 -6.13
CA ILE A 104 -10.68 -17.41 -4.79
C ILE A 104 -11.90 -16.48 -4.85
N GLY A 105 -11.90 -15.51 -5.77
CA GLY A 105 -13.02 -14.59 -5.95
C GLY A 105 -14.30 -15.29 -6.39
N GLY A 106 -14.21 -16.18 -7.36
CA GLY A 106 -15.35 -16.98 -7.85
C GLY A 106 -15.91 -17.91 -6.77
N SER A 107 -15.03 -18.60 -6.03
CA SER A 107 -15.44 -19.45 -4.90
C SER A 107 -16.12 -18.62 -3.81
N PHE A 108 -15.55 -17.46 -3.46
CA PHE A 108 -16.19 -16.56 -2.49
C PHE A 108 -17.59 -16.12 -2.96
N MET A 109 -17.74 -15.72 -4.21
CA MET A 109 -19.04 -15.32 -4.76
C MET A 109 -20.05 -16.47 -4.77
N ALA A 110 -19.61 -17.69 -5.10
CA ALA A 110 -20.48 -18.87 -5.12
C ALA A 110 -20.94 -19.30 -3.72
N PHE A 111 -20.07 -19.13 -2.71
CA PHE A 111 -20.32 -19.58 -1.34
C PHE A 111 -20.60 -18.46 -0.34
N ARG A 112 -20.79 -17.21 -0.80
CA ARG A 112 -20.94 -16.03 0.06
C ARG A 112 -22.09 -16.16 1.07
N ASP A 113 -23.15 -16.87 0.72
CA ASP A 113 -24.34 -17.08 1.56
C ASP A 113 -24.26 -18.35 2.41
N SER A 114 -23.19 -19.12 2.32
CA SER A 114 -22.98 -20.34 3.10
C SER A 114 -22.79 -20.05 4.59
N ASN A 115 -23.15 -21.03 5.43
CA ASN A 115 -22.90 -20.96 6.87
C ASN A 115 -21.39 -20.78 7.20
N PHE A 116 -20.51 -21.33 6.37
CA PHE A 116 -19.07 -21.15 6.53
C PHE A 116 -18.63 -19.69 6.42
N VAL A 117 -19.13 -18.97 5.40
CA VAL A 117 -18.82 -17.54 5.20
C VAL A 117 -19.49 -16.69 6.28
N ARG A 118 -20.77 -16.93 6.56
CA ARG A 118 -21.55 -16.15 7.55
C ARG A 118 -21.02 -16.28 8.97
N ASN A 119 -20.51 -17.45 9.35
CA ASN A 119 -19.94 -17.69 10.69
C ASN A 119 -18.47 -17.21 10.81
N SER A 120 -17.81 -16.89 9.72
CA SER A 120 -16.44 -16.35 9.75
C SER A 120 -16.44 -14.87 10.04
N LYS A 121 -15.81 -14.43 11.15
CA LYS A 121 -15.68 -13.00 11.51
C LYS A 121 -15.01 -12.15 10.41
N VAL A 122 -14.20 -12.76 9.57
CA VAL A 122 -13.50 -12.06 8.48
C VAL A 122 -14.31 -12.09 7.21
N LEU A 123 -14.73 -13.29 6.75
CA LEU A 123 -15.43 -13.46 5.47
C LEU A 123 -16.82 -12.82 5.47
N ALA A 124 -17.56 -12.88 6.58
CA ALA A 124 -18.85 -12.20 6.72
C ALA A 124 -18.77 -10.70 6.45
N ARG A 125 -17.66 -10.06 6.80
CA ARG A 125 -17.47 -8.62 6.51
C ARG A 125 -17.43 -8.31 5.01
N PHE A 126 -17.06 -9.27 4.15
CA PHE A 126 -17.05 -9.11 2.70
C PHE A 126 -18.38 -9.52 2.06
N SER A 127 -19.14 -10.46 2.65
CA SER A 127 -20.47 -10.83 2.15
C SER A 127 -21.49 -9.71 2.32
N ASP A 128 -21.32 -8.86 3.34
CA ASP A 128 -22.24 -7.80 3.71
C ASP A 128 -21.94 -6.44 3.02
N ILE A 129 -21.00 -6.41 2.07
CA ILE A 129 -20.70 -5.18 1.31
C ILE A 129 -21.89 -4.87 0.39
N THR A 130 -22.77 -3.98 0.83
CA THR A 130 -23.89 -3.46 0.04
C THR A 130 -23.92 -1.94 0.12
N VAL A 131 -24.53 -1.28 -0.87
CA VAL A 131 -24.69 0.18 -0.88
C VAL A 131 -25.61 0.65 0.26
N SER A 132 -26.49 -0.23 0.72
CA SER A 132 -27.41 0.00 1.85
C SER A 132 -26.76 -0.24 3.21
N GLU A 133 -25.56 -0.86 3.26
CA GLU A 133 -24.84 -1.05 4.51
C GLU A 133 -24.61 0.29 5.21
N ARG A 134 -24.86 0.33 6.51
CA ARG A 134 -24.77 1.52 7.35
C ARG A 134 -23.43 2.25 7.17
N THR A 135 -22.31 1.53 7.22
CA THR A 135 -20.97 2.09 7.06
C THR A 135 -20.73 2.66 5.66
N THR A 136 -21.22 2.00 4.63
CA THR A 136 -21.09 2.46 3.24
C THR A 136 -21.92 3.71 3.01
N ARG A 137 -23.15 3.74 3.51
CA ARG A 137 -24.04 4.90 3.41
C ARG A 137 -23.46 6.13 4.12
N SER A 138 -22.90 5.98 5.33
CA SER A 138 -22.27 7.10 6.03
C SER A 138 -21.07 7.65 5.24
N ARG A 139 -20.25 6.81 4.63
CA ARG A 139 -19.15 7.27 3.77
C ARG A 139 -19.61 8.10 2.58
N PHE A 140 -20.68 7.69 1.89
CA PHE A 140 -21.23 8.50 0.81
C PHE A 140 -21.74 9.85 1.29
N MET A 141 -22.35 9.92 2.47
CA MET A 141 -22.76 11.21 3.05
C MET A 141 -21.54 12.09 3.38
N ILE A 142 -20.51 11.52 3.99
CA ILE A 142 -19.24 12.22 4.30
C ILE A 142 -18.57 12.73 3.01
N TRP A 143 -18.49 11.90 1.96
CA TRP A 143 -17.90 12.30 0.68
C TRP A 143 -18.70 13.41 -0.01
N ASN A 144 -20.03 13.40 0.12
CA ASN A 144 -20.85 14.51 -0.35
C ASN A 144 -20.57 15.80 0.42
N MET A 145 -20.44 15.75 1.74
CA MET A 145 -20.03 16.92 2.54
C MET A 145 -18.65 17.44 2.12
N ALA A 146 -17.70 16.53 1.94
CA ALA A 146 -16.36 16.88 1.45
C ALA A 146 -16.40 17.56 0.07
N TYR A 147 -17.24 17.07 -0.84
CA TYR A 147 -17.43 17.68 -2.15
C TYR A 147 -18.08 19.07 -2.06
N GLN A 148 -19.02 19.29 -1.15
CA GLN A 148 -19.56 20.64 -0.92
C GLN A 148 -18.48 21.59 -0.40
N GLY A 149 -17.66 21.14 0.55
CA GLY A 149 -16.51 21.92 1.03
C GLY A 149 -15.49 22.23 -0.07
N PHE A 150 -15.19 21.27 -0.93
CA PHE A 150 -14.34 21.50 -2.09
C PHE A 150 -14.87 22.59 -3.02
N LYS A 151 -16.18 22.60 -3.31
CA LYS A 151 -16.78 23.64 -4.17
C LYS A 151 -16.62 25.05 -3.65
N GLU A 152 -16.53 25.24 -2.34
CA GLU A 152 -16.28 26.57 -1.77
C GLU A 152 -14.84 27.04 -1.93
N ARG A 153 -13.88 26.11 -1.83
CA ARG A 153 -12.45 26.40 -1.90
C ARG A 153 -11.73 25.46 -2.87
N PRO A 154 -12.03 25.55 -4.18
CA PRO A 154 -11.62 24.54 -5.13
C PRO A 154 -10.11 24.52 -5.42
N ALA A 155 -9.41 25.64 -5.29
CA ALA A 155 -7.99 25.73 -5.65
C ALA A 155 -7.06 25.21 -4.54
N LEU A 156 -7.18 25.74 -3.33
CA LEU A 156 -6.27 25.53 -2.19
C LEU A 156 -6.91 24.78 -1.01
N GLY A 157 -8.22 24.50 -1.08
CA GLY A 157 -8.93 23.80 -0.02
C GLY A 157 -9.06 24.60 1.28
N TRP A 158 -9.27 23.84 2.37
CA TRP A 158 -9.52 24.36 3.72
C TRP A 158 -8.27 24.27 4.62
N GLY A 159 -7.20 23.64 4.17
CA GLY A 159 -6.03 23.30 4.97
C GLY A 159 -6.12 21.89 5.58
N GLN A 160 -4.96 21.36 5.96
CA GLN A 160 -4.87 20.06 6.64
C GLN A 160 -5.60 20.10 7.98
N GLU A 161 -6.14 18.95 8.40
CA GLU A 161 -6.87 18.75 9.67
C GLU A 161 -8.14 19.60 9.83
N ASN A 162 -8.62 20.26 8.77
CA ASN A 162 -9.78 21.16 8.82
C ASN A 162 -11.07 20.54 8.26
N PHE A 163 -11.11 19.23 8.01
CA PHE A 163 -12.32 18.57 7.52
C PHE A 163 -13.48 18.68 8.54
N ASN A 164 -13.20 18.70 9.82
CA ASN A 164 -14.21 18.87 10.87
C ASN A 164 -15.05 20.14 10.70
N TYR A 165 -14.46 21.25 10.23
CA TYR A 165 -15.22 22.48 9.91
C TYR A 165 -16.17 22.27 8.75
N VAL A 166 -15.71 21.59 7.69
CA VAL A 166 -16.52 21.24 6.52
C VAL A 166 -17.65 20.29 6.93
N PHE A 167 -17.30 19.26 7.73
CA PHE A 167 -18.27 18.30 8.26
C PHE A 167 -19.39 18.99 9.03
N ASN A 168 -19.05 19.86 9.99
CA ASN A 168 -20.03 20.59 10.78
C ASN A 168 -20.88 21.55 9.93
N LYS A 169 -20.28 22.22 8.95
CA LYS A 169 -20.97 23.16 8.07
C LYS A 169 -22.02 22.49 7.17
N TYR A 170 -21.70 21.31 6.67
CA TYR A 170 -22.54 20.55 5.74
C TYR A 170 -23.16 19.30 6.37
N TYR A 171 -23.23 19.26 7.71
CA TYR A 171 -23.74 18.12 8.44
C TYR A 171 -25.08 17.64 7.87
N ASN A 172 -25.17 16.33 7.60
CA ASN A 172 -26.41 15.73 7.16
C ASN A 172 -27.11 15.08 8.35
N PRO A 173 -28.33 15.58 8.76
CA PRO A 173 -29.06 15.02 9.90
C PRO A 173 -29.38 13.52 9.79
N LYS A 174 -29.38 12.94 8.58
CA LYS A 174 -29.56 11.50 8.37
C LYS A 174 -28.40 10.66 8.95
N MET A 175 -27.34 11.31 9.45
CA MET A 175 -26.22 10.66 10.14
C MET A 175 -26.41 10.58 11.66
N TYR A 176 -27.55 10.97 12.20
CA TYR A 176 -27.80 11.02 13.65
C TYR A 176 -27.59 9.68 14.38
N ASP A 177 -27.76 8.57 13.67
CA ASP A 177 -27.59 7.19 14.15
C ASP A 177 -26.17 6.63 13.93
N GLN A 178 -25.27 7.46 13.39
CA GLN A 178 -23.88 7.13 13.10
C GLN A 178 -22.94 7.85 14.08
N GLU A 179 -21.64 7.76 13.84
CA GLU A 179 -20.65 8.59 14.50
C GLU A 179 -20.93 10.06 14.19
N GLN A 180 -21.05 10.86 15.24
CA GLN A 180 -21.56 12.25 15.12
C GLN A 180 -20.46 13.25 14.76
N TRP A 181 -19.22 12.81 14.70
CA TRP A 181 -18.08 13.67 14.41
C TRP A 181 -17.02 12.93 13.58
N PHE A 182 -16.55 13.57 12.53
CA PHE A 182 -15.50 13.07 11.66
C PHE A 182 -14.46 14.16 11.43
N ASP A 183 -13.20 13.80 11.64
CA ASP A 183 -12.02 14.62 11.35
C ASP A 183 -11.42 14.32 9.95
N ARG A 184 -11.84 13.20 9.35
CA ARG A 184 -11.36 12.71 8.06
C ARG A 184 -12.50 12.15 7.23
N THR A 185 -12.32 12.16 5.91
CA THR A 185 -13.32 11.64 4.97
C THR A 185 -13.31 10.12 4.84
N HIS A 186 -12.33 9.43 5.40
CA HIS A 186 -12.03 8.01 5.16
C HIS A 186 -11.87 7.66 3.68
N ASN A 187 -11.34 8.59 2.91
CA ASN A 187 -10.97 8.44 1.52
C ASN A 187 -9.91 9.50 1.18
N VAL A 188 -8.70 9.06 0.88
CA VAL A 188 -7.56 9.95 0.63
C VAL A 188 -7.81 10.97 -0.49
N PHE A 189 -8.62 10.60 -1.50
CA PHE A 189 -8.96 11.50 -2.59
C PHE A 189 -9.76 12.70 -2.09
N PHE A 190 -10.81 12.46 -1.31
CA PHE A 190 -11.61 13.53 -0.71
C PHE A 190 -10.86 14.28 0.39
N ASP A 191 -10.00 13.59 1.15
CA ASP A 191 -9.15 14.26 2.15
C ASP A 191 -8.26 15.33 1.48
N TRP A 192 -7.57 14.98 0.39
CA TRP A 192 -6.74 15.94 -0.33
C TRP A 192 -7.55 17.01 -1.07
N LEU A 193 -8.75 16.67 -1.57
CA LEU A 193 -9.66 17.67 -2.16
C LEU A 193 -10.06 18.72 -1.14
N VAL A 194 -10.39 18.33 0.08
CA VAL A 194 -10.75 19.29 1.14
C VAL A 194 -9.53 20.02 1.66
N ALA A 195 -8.44 19.29 1.93
CA ALA A 195 -7.26 19.87 2.55
C ALA A 195 -6.51 20.83 1.62
N GLY A 196 -6.30 20.45 0.37
CA GLY A 196 -5.45 21.20 -0.57
C GLY A 196 -6.13 21.60 -1.89
N GLY A 197 -7.43 21.37 -2.02
CA GLY A 197 -8.16 21.66 -3.24
C GLY A 197 -7.66 20.83 -4.44
N ALA A 198 -7.90 21.35 -5.63
CA ALA A 198 -7.40 20.74 -6.87
C ALA A 198 -5.87 20.64 -6.90
N LEU A 199 -5.16 21.63 -6.39
CA LEU A 199 -3.69 21.60 -6.34
C LEU A 199 -3.18 20.52 -5.39
N GLY A 200 -3.83 20.32 -4.25
CA GLY A 200 -3.46 19.29 -3.28
C GLY A 200 -3.62 17.88 -3.84
N ILE A 201 -4.78 17.57 -4.41
CA ILE A 201 -5.01 16.24 -4.99
C ILE A 201 -4.13 15.97 -6.22
N LEU A 202 -3.91 16.95 -7.08
CA LEU A 202 -3.02 16.82 -8.23
C LEU A 202 -1.58 16.58 -7.79
N SER A 203 -1.11 17.29 -6.76
CA SER A 203 0.21 17.09 -6.17
C SER A 203 0.35 15.67 -5.59
N TYR A 204 -0.65 15.20 -4.83
CA TYR A 204 -0.66 13.85 -4.28
C TYR A 204 -0.61 12.77 -5.37
N LEU A 205 -1.46 12.86 -6.38
CA LEU A 205 -1.49 11.92 -7.50
C LEU A 205 -0.20 11.96 -8.32
N SER A 206 0.41 13.14 -8.48
CA SER A 206 1.66 13.29 -9.23
C SER A 206 2.81 12.50 -8.62
N ILE A 207 2.83 12.29 -7.31
CA ILE A 207 3.84 11.45 -6.63
C ILE A 207 3.73 10.00 -7.12
N PHE A 208 2.54 9.42 -7.12
CA PHE A 208 2.33 8.06 -7.62
C PHE A 208 2.71 7.94 -9.11
N PHE A 209 2.25 8.89 -9.91
CA PHE A 209 2.57 8.92 -11.33
C PHE A 209 4.09 9.02 -11.57
N ALA A 210 4.77 9.94 -10.87
CA ALA A 210 6.21 10.14 -11.01
C ALA A 210 7.01 8.87 -10.62
N VAL A 211 6.60 8.18 -9.55
CA VAL A 211 7.28 6.95 -9.12
C VAL A 211 7.04 5.83 -10.12
N ILE A 212 5.80 5.60 -10.54
CA ILE A 212 5.49 4.57 -11.55
C ILE A 212 6.22 4.88 -12.87
N TYR A 213 6.16 6.12 -13.35
CA TYR A 213 6.91 6.54 -14.52
C TYR A 213 8.42 6.30 -14.37
N SER A 214 8.97 6.61 -13.19
CA SER A 214 10.39 6.39 -12.89
C SER A 214 10.76 4.91 -12.91
N LEU A 215 9.91 4.03 -12.38
CA LEU A 215 10.13 2.57 -12.41
C LEU A 215 10.18 2.04 -13.86
N TRP A 216 9.27 2.47 -14.72
CA TRP A 216 9.11 1.95 -16.09
C TRP A 216 9.93 2.69 -17.15
N LYS A 217 10.56 3.81 -16.82
CA LYS A 217 11.46 4.52 -17.73
C LYS A 217 12.76 3.74 -17.88
N ARG A 218 12.95 3.07 -19.00
CA ARG A 218 14.05 2.14 -19.28
C ARG A 218 15.46 2.77 -19.26
N ASN A 219 15.60 4.07 -19.44
CA ASN A 219 16.90 4.74 -19.37
C ASN A 219 17.39 4.78 -17.92
N GLY A 220 18.13 3.76 -17.49
CA GLY A 220 18.81 3.73 -16.21
C GLY A 220 18.16 2.90 -15.09
N SER A 221 17.14 2.07 -15.35
CA SER A 221 16.64 1.13 -14.35
C SER A 221 17.42 -0.20 -14.42
N ASN A 222 18.02 -0.60 -13.31
CA ASN A 222 18.63 -1.94 -13.14
C ASN A 222 17.62 -2.94 -12.54
N LEU A 223 16.33 -2.59 -12.52
CA LEU A 223 15.28 -3.48 -12.06
C LEU A 223 14.82 -4.39 -13.20
N SER A 224 14.54 -5.64 -12.87
CA SER A 224 13.87 -6.56 -13.78
C SER A 224 12.38 -6.18 -13.92
N ILE A 225 11.75 -6.63 -15.01
CA ILE A 225 10.31 -6.42 -15.25
C ILE A 225 9.48 -6.91 -14.06
N ALA A 226 9.83 -8.04 -13.46
CA ALA A 226 9.11 -8.55 -12.31
C ALA A 226 9.27 -7.66 -11.07
N GLU A 227 10.47 -7.12 -10.82
CA GLU A 227 10.68 -6.17 -9.72
C GLU A 227 9.88 -4.87 -9.91
N GLU A 228 9.89 -4.30 -11.12
CA GLU A 228 9.10 -3.12 -11.48
C GLU A 228 7.60 -3.38 -11.34
N SER A 229 7.14 -4.55 -11.77
CA SER A 229 5.75 -4.96 -11.68
C SER A 229 5.26 -5.13 -10.24
N ILE A 230 6.09 -5.73 -9.37
CA ILE A 230 5.78 -5.93 -7.96
C ILE A 230 5.69 -4.58 -7.24
N LEU A 231 6.63 -3.66 -7.47
CA LEU A 231 6.59 -2.33 -6.88
C LEU A 231 5.40 -1.51 -7.40
N THR A 232 5.05 -1.65 -8.67
CA THR A 232 3.85 -1.02 -9.24
C THR A 232 2.59 -1.56 -8.59
N GLY A 233 2.49 -2.89 -8.42
CA GLY A 233 1.36 -3.50 -7.72
C GLY A 233 1.25 -3.08 -6.26
N LEU A 234 2.39 -2.94 -5.55
CA LEU A 234 2.42 -2.38 -4.21
C LEU A 234 1.80 -0.97 -4.17
N LEU A 235 2.25 -0.08 -5.07
CA LEU A 235 1.76 1.30 -5.13
C LEU A 235 0.27 1.36 -5.46
N VAL A 236 -0.19 0.55 -6.41
CA VAL A 236 -1.61 0.46 -6.78
C VAL A 236 -2.44 -0.10 -5.63
N GLY A 237 -1.98 -1.17 -4.97
CA GLY A 237 -2.66 -1.75 -3.81
C GLY A 237 -2.74 -0.77 -2.64
N TYR A 238 -1.68 -0.03 -2.38
CA TYR A 238 -1.65 1.03 -1.38
C TYR A 238 -2.61 2.17 -1.72
N PHE A 239 -2.59 2.66 -2.95
CA PHE A 239 -3.53 3.70 -3.40
C PHE A 239 -4.99 3.23 -3.29
N PHE A 240 -5.28 1.99 -3.73
CA PHE A 240 -6.61 1.42 -3.65
C PHE A 240 -7.13 1.33 -2.20
N GLN A 241 -6.30 0.87 -1.28
CA GLN A 241 -6.65 0.83 0.15
C GLN A 241 -6.96 2.23 0.69
N ASN A 242 -6.20 3.25 0.25
CA ASN A 242 -6.40 4.64 0.68
C ASN A 242 -7.70 5.27 0.16
N LEU A 243 -8.40 4.65 -0.80
CA LEU A 243 -9.76 5.05 -1.17
C LEU A 243 -10.80 4.70 -0.09
N PHE A 244 -10.43 3.90 0.91
CA PHE A 244 -11.33 3.46 2.00
C PHE A 244 -10.85 3.88 3.39
N VAL A 245 -9.68 4.53 3.46
CA VAL A 245 -9.10 5.02 4.70
C VAL A 245 -8.21 6.23 4.37
N PHE A 246 -7.56 6.81 5.35
CA PHE A 246 -6.60 7.89 5.19
C PHE A 246 -5.17 7.40 5.45
N ASP A 247 -4.19 8.16 4.98
CA ASP A 247 -2.78 7.92 5.27
C ASP A 247 -2.48 8.09 6.76
N ASN A 248 -1.53 7.30 7.24
CA ASN A 248 -1.01 7.36 8.61
C ASN A 248 0.52 7.34 8.60
N VAL A 249 1.13 7.61 9.75
CA VAL A 249 2.59 7.71 9.88
C VAL A 249 3.29 6.43 9.41
N THR A 250 2.74 5.26 9.76
CA THR A 250 3.31 3.96 9.35
C THR A 250 3.30 3.80 7.83
N SER A 251 2.16 4.14 7.19
CA SER A 251 2.05 4.04 5.73
C SER A 251 2.96 5.05 5.02
N TYR A 252 3.07 6.27 5.53
CA TYR A 252 3.98 7.28 4.97
C TYR A 252 5.45 6.85 5.03
N ILE A 253 5.91 6.34 6.17
CA ILE A 253 7.30 5.88 6.31
C ILE A 253 7.60 4.82 5.25
N LEU A 254 6.75 3.80 5.13
CA LEU A 254 6.94 2.71 4.17
C LEU A 254 6.84 3.19 2.73
N PHE A 255 5.89 4.07 2.44
CA PHE A 255 5.72 4.66 1.11
C PHE A 255 6.96 5.47 0.68
N PHE A 256 7.47 6.33 1.55
CA PHE A 256 8.66 7.12 1.26
C PHE A 256 9.93 6.27 1.14
N VAL A 257 10.04 5.16 1.89
CA VAL A 257 11.13 4.18 1.71
C VAL A 257 11.08 3.57 0.31
N VAL A 258 9.89 3.21 -0.19
CA VAL A 258 9.73 2.67 -1.56
C VAL A 258 10.10 3.72 -2.61
N ILE A 259 9.67 4.98 -2.42
CA ILE A 259 10.03 6.10 -3.31
C ILE A 259 11.54 6.32 -3.33
N ALA A 260 12.17 6.39 -2.15
CA ALA A 260 13.61 6.60 -2.03
C ALA A 260 14.39 5.45 -2.69
N TYR A 261 13.93 4.21 -2.52
CA TYR A 261 14.52 3.06 -3.19
C TYR A 261 14.41 3.17 -4.72
N ALA A 262 13.21 3.45 -5.25
CA ALA A 262 12.98 3.61 -6.67
C ALA A 262 13.86 4.73 -7.27
N HIS A 263 13.99 5.85 -6.55
CA HIS A 263 14.85 6.96 -6.94
C HIS A 263 16.34 6.58 -6.93
N SER A 264 16.83 5.91 -5.89
CA SER A 264 18.24 5.53 -5.75
C SER A 264 18.72 4.61 -6.89
N ARG A 265 17.83 3.76 -7.38
CA ARG A 265 18.15 2.84 -8.50
C ARG A 265 18.37 3.57 -9.82
N LYS A 266 17.81 4.75 -10.00
CA LYS A 266 17.94 5.56 -11.21
C LYS A 266 19.21 6.41 -11.19
N VAL A 267 19.55 6.98 -10.04
CA VAL A 267 20.72 7.86 -9.88
C VAL A 267 22.02 7.10 -10.08
N SER A 268 22.08 5.83 -9.67
CA SER A 268 23.30 5.00 -9.77
C SER A 268 23.82 4.77 -11.21
N GLN A 269 23.07 5.14 -12.26
CA GLN A 269 23.49 4.98 -13.65
C GLN A 269 23.69 6.31 -14.41
N SER A 270 23.19 7.42 -13.88
CA SER A 270 23.30 8.71 -14.58
C SER A 270 24.68 9.34 -14.50
N ASP A 271 25.55 8.79 -13.65
CA ASP A 271 26.75 9.51 -13.25
C ASP A 271 28.03 8.79 -13.62
N ASN A 272 28.58 9.21 -14.77
CA ASN A 272 30.00 9.54 -14.85
C ASN A 272 30.33 10.79 -14.01
N ILE A 273 29.46 11.25 -13.12
CA ILE A 273 29.83 12.19 -12.06
C ILE A 273 30.69 11.39 -11.08
N PRO A 274 31.95 11.82 -10.81
CA PRO A 274 32.75 11.18 -9.80
C PRO A 274 31.90 11.17 -8.53
N VAL A 275 31.47 9.98 -8.13
CA VAL A 275 30.71 9.75 -6.89
C VAL A 275 31.53 10.44 -5.83
N LYS A 276 31.10 11.64 -5.44
CA LYS A 276 31.59 12.29 -4.22
C LYS A 276 31.45 11.19 -3.20
N LYS A 277 32.57 10.61 -2.78
CA LYS A 277 32.69 9.37 -1.98
C LYS A 277 31.43 9.22 -1.13
N SER A 278 30.70 8.14 -1.38
CA SER A 278 29.55 7.75 -0.53
C SER A 278 29.95 8.07 0.90
N VAL A 279 29.10 8.74 1.65
CA VAL A 279 29.35 8.98 3.09
C VAL A 279 29.84 7.65 3.60
N GLU A 280 31.15 7.55 3.84
CA GLU A 280 31.75 6.30 4.24
C GLU A 280 30.98 5.90 5.50
N THR A 281 30.20 4.82 5.41
CA THR A 281 29.52 4.24 6.57
C THR A 281 30.50 3.90 7.68
N ASN A 282 31.81 4.00 7.38
CA ASN A 282 32.95 3.93 8.30
C ASN A 282 33.36 5.30 8.87
N SER A 283 32.69 6.43 8.53
CA SER A 283 33.03 7.68 9.20
C SER A 283 32.78 7.53 10.69
N PRO A 284 33.72 7.97 11.56
CA PRO A 284 33.52 7.93 13.02
C PRO A 284 32.19 8.60 13.43
N ILE A 285 31.80 9.68 12.78
CA ILE A 285 30.54 10.38 13.02
C ILE A 285 29.33 9.48 12.72
N PHE A 286 29.34 8.74 11.61
CA PHE A 286 28.23 7.84 11.30
C PHE A 286 28.11 6.73 12.35
N ARG A 287 29.22 6.07 12.69
CA ARG A 287 29.22 4.96 13.66
C ARG A 287 28.92 5.39 15.08
N TRP A 288 29.51 6.49 15.54
CA TRP A 288 29.46 6.88 16.96
C TRP A 288 28.38 7.90 17.31
N VAL A 289 27.79 8.56 16.30
CA VAL A 289 26.72 9.55 16.51
C VAL A 289 25.42 9.10 15.85
N VAL A 290 25.43 8.85 14.54
CA VAL A 290 24.20 8.57 13.79
C VAL A 290 23.58 7.23 14.19
N VAL A 291 24.37 6.18 14.30
CA VAL A 291 23.87 4.84 14.67
C VAL A 291 23.28 4.82 16.10
N PRO A 292 23.96 5.36 17.13
CA PRO A 292 23.36 5.46 18.47
C PRO A 292 22.09 6.32 18.52
N ILE A 293 22.03 7.43 17.79
CA ILE A 293 20.82 8.28 17.73
C ILE A 293 19.66 7.50 17.11
N ILE A 294 19.88 6.82 16.00
CA ILE A 294 18.84 5.99 15.37
C ILE A 294 18.43 4.86 16.32
N GLY A 295 19.40 4.19 16.97
CA GLY A 295 19.15 3.16 17.96
C GLY A 295 18.33 3.67 19.14
N ALA A 296 18.70 4.83 19.69
CA ALA A 296 17.97 5.46 20.80
C ALA A 296 16.55 5.88 20.40
N LEU A 297 16.36 6.46 19.20
CA LEU A 297 15.04 6.80 18.68
C LEU A 297 14.18 5.55 18.45
N THR A 298 14.78 4.46 17.98
CA THR A 298 14.08 3.19 17.81
C THR A 298 13.66 2.61 19.16
N LEU A 299 14.57 2.57 20.12
CA LEU A 299 14.26 2.09 21.49
C LEU A 299 13.23 2.99 22.19
N PHE A 300 13.35 4.30 22.03
CA PHE A 300 12.36 5.25 22.55
C PHE A 300 10.97 4.99 21.95
N SER A 301 10.88 4.77 20.65
CA SER A 301 9.61 4.45 20.00
C SER A 301 9.04 3.10 20.52
N PHE A 302 9.85 2.10 20.80
CA PHE A 302 9.41 0.84 21.41
C PHE A 302 8.94 0.97 22.87
N TYR A 303 9.45 1.94 23.59
CA TYR A 303 9.08 2.15 25.00
C TYR A 303 7.79 2.97 25.16
N PHE A 304 7.51 3.91 24.23
CA PHE A 304 6.36 4.83 24.29
C PHE A 304 5.19 4.46 23.40
N PHE A 305 5.33 3.49 22.51
CA PHE A 305 4.29 2.96 21.63
C PHE A 305 4.15 1.43 21.76
#